data_84e2fb53a3b98a56618b9632e5ae60fc
#
_entry.id   84e2fb53a3b98a56618b9632e5ae60fc
#
_cell.length_a   1.000
_cell.length_b   1.000
_cell.length_c   1.000
_cell.angle_alpha   90.00
_cell.angle_beta   90.00
_cell.angle_gamma   90.00
#
_symmetry.space_group_name_H-M   'P 1'
#
loop_
_entity.id
_entity.type
_entity.pdbx_description
1 polymer ?
#
loop_
_entity_poly.entity_id
_entity_poly.type
_entity_poly.pdbx_seq_one_letter_code
_entity_poly.pdbx_strand_id
1 'polypeptide(L)'
;MSKHLTLSDRAIIEKYLAQDMPFSYIAKRLHRSPSTISREVKNHRCFVNGYRYSDNPCINYRSCIRRNLCDQESIYSCHHRCKNCTEFNCNELCSQFVSFNCEALSKPPYVCTGCPDEKKCKRNHAYYTAHRAHAEYSKQPVSYTHLTLPTNS
;
A
#
# COMPACT_ATOMS: atom_id res chain seq x y z
N MET A 1 5.37 -2.52 -32.01
CA MET A 1 5.42 -2.73 -30.55
C MET A 1 4.55 -1.70 -29.85
N SER A 2 3.64 -2.15 -29.01
CA SER A 2 2.74 -1.26 -28.29
C SER A 2 3.50 -0.46 -27.24
N LYS A 3 3.20 0.83 -27.12
CA LYS A 3 3.75 1.68 -26.05
C LYS A 3 3.16 1.33 -24.67
N HIS A 4 2.00 0.70 -24.69
CA HIS A 4 1.23 0.44 -23.46
C HIS A 4 1.22 -1.05 -23.15
N LEU A 5 1.09 -1.35 -21.87
CA LEU A 5 0.96 -2.73 -21.44
C LEU A 5 -0.44 -3.25 -21.80
N THR A 6 -0.48 -4.41 -22.41
CA THR A 6 -1.73 -5.09 -22.76
C THR A 6 -2.22 -5.91 -21.57
N LEU A 7 -3.46 -6.42 -21.67
CA LEU A 7 -3.96 -7.34 -20.64
C LEU A 7 -3.08 -8.59 -20.54
N SER A 8 -2.57 -9.09 -21.68
CA SER A 8 -1.64 -10.22 -21.69
C SER A 8 -0.35 -9.90 -20.95
N ASP A 9 0.20 -8.71 -21.17
CA ASP A 9 1.40 -8.26 -20.46
C ASP A 9 1.15 -8.21 -18.95
N ARG A 10 0.00 -7.69 -18.56
CA ARG A 10 -0.38 -7.59 -17.14
C ARG A 10 -0.59 -8.97 -16.51
N ALA A 11 -1.15 -9.92 -17.27
CA ALA A 11 -1.29 -11.30 -16.79
C ALA A 11 0.08 -11.94 -16.53
N ILE A 12 1.06 -11.64 -17.36
CA ILE A 12 2.43 -12.10 -17.17
C ILE A 12 3.06 -11.48 -15.91
N ILE A 13 2.82 -10.18 -15.70
CA ILE A 13 3.29 -9.51 -14.47
C ILE A 13 2.70 -10.19 -13.24
N GLU A 14 1.39 -10.39 -13.23
CA GLU A 14 0.71 -11.06 -12.11
C GLU A 14 1.29 -12.44 -11.85
N LYS A 15 1.48 -13.23 -12.90
CA LYS A 15 2.03 -14.58 -12.81
C LYS A 15 3.42 -14.59 -12.18
N TYR A 16 4.30 -13.71 -12.63
CA TYR A 16 5.67 -13.71 -12.14
C TYR A 16 5.80 -13.10 -10.75
N LEU A 17 4.91 -12.18 -10.37
CA LEU A 17 4.83 -11.72 -8.98
C LEU A 17 4.46 -12.87 -8.06
N ALA A 18 3.54 -13.74 -8.47
CA ALA A 18 3.18 -14.92 -7.70
C ALA A 18 4.34 -15.92 -7.55
N GLN A 19 5.29 -15.88 -8.47
CA GLN A 19 6.50 -16.69 -8.42
C GLN A 19 7.68 -15.96 -7.75
N ASP A 20 7.42 -14.82 -7.15
CA ASP A 20 8.42 -14.00 -6.47
C ASP A 20 9.59 -13.60 -7.37
N MET A 21 9.31 -13.35 -8.65
CA MET A 21 10.32 -12.90 -9.59
C MET A 21 10.54 -11.39 -9.48
N PRO A 22 11.81 -10.94 -9.58
CA PRO A 22 12.10 -9.51 -9.51
C PRO A 22 11.61 -8.76 -10.75
N PHE A 23 11.43 -7.46 -10.62
CA PHE A 23 10.97 -6.62 -11.74
C PHE A 23 11.91 -6.68 -12.94
N SER A 24 13.22 -6.82 -12.70
CA SER A 24 14.19 -6.96 -13.78
C SER A 24 13.92 -8.17 -14.65
N TYR A 25 13.55 -9.28 -14.04
CA TYR A 25 13.20 -10.51 -14.76
C TYR A 25 11.92 -10.32 -15.56
N ILE A 26 10.89 -9.75 -14.94
CA ILE A 26 9.61 -9.51 -15.60
C ILE A 26 9.79 -8.56 -16.79
N ALA A 27 10.56 -7.48 -16.58
CA ALA A 27 10.84 -6.50 -17.61
C ALA A 27 11.52 -7.13 -18.82
N LYS A 28 12.49 -8.00 -18.56
CA LYS A 28 13.22 -8.71 -19.60
C LYS A 28 12.29 -9.59 -20.43
N ARG A 29 11.38 -10.29 -19.75
CA ARG A 29 10.40 -11.17 -20.43
C ARG A 29 9.42 -10.38 -21.30
N LEU A 30 9.09 -9.18 -20.90
CA LEU A 30 8.14 -8.32 -21.62
C LEU A 30 8.80 -7.32 -22.56
N HIS A 31 10.12 -7.33 -22.64
CA HIS A 31 10.90 -6.36 -23.44
C HIS A 31 10.57 -4.91 -23.04
N ARG A 32 10.48 -4.69 -21.73
CA ARG A 32 10.20 -3.38 -21.13
C ARG A 32 11.31 -3.03 -20.13
N SER A 33 11.34 -1.77 -19.70
CA SER A 33 12.28 -1.37 -18.66
C SER A 33 11.75 -1.80 -17.28
N PRO A 34 12.63 -2.10 -16.31
CA PRO A 34 12.19 -2.38 -14.94
C PRO A 34 11.37 -1.26 -14.32
N SER A 35 11.67 0.00 -14.65
CA SER A 35 10.91 1.12 -14.13
C SER A 35 9.47 1.15 -14.65
N THR A 36 9.22 0.65 -15.86
CA THR A 36 7.88 0.51 -16.40
C THR A 36 7.07 -0.50 -15.58
N ILE A 37 7.67 -1.64 -15.25
CA ILE A 37 7.02 -2.68 -14.44
C ILE A 37 6.77 -2.17 -13.02
N SER A 38 7.76 -1.50 -12.43
CA SER A 38 7.65 -0.91 -11.11
C SER A 38 6.48 0.07 -11.02
N ARG A 39 6.37 0.98 -11.97
CA ARG A 39 5.28 1.95 -12.01
C ARG A 39 3.93 1.29 -12.21
N GLU A 40 3.85 0.30 -13.08
CA GLU A 40 2.60 -0.44 -13.33
C GLU A 40 2.09 -1.07 -12.04
N VAL A 41 2.94 -1.81 -11.34
CA VAL A 41 2.55 -2.49 -10.10
C VAL A 41 2.19 -1.48 -9.02
N LYS A 42 3.01 -0.47 -8.82
CA LYS A 42 2.80 0.52 -7.77
C LYS A 42 1.52 1.33 -7.98
N ASN A 43 1.24 1.73 -9.22
CA ASN A 43 0.10 2.59 -9.54
C ASN A 43 -1.23 1.84 -9.61
N HIS A 44 -1.20 0.54 -9.90
CA HIS A 44 -2.41 -0.25 -10.11
C HIS A 44 -2.62 -1.36 -9.09
N ARG A 45 -1.81 -1.40 -8.05
CA ARG A 45 -2.05 -2.33 -6.95
C ARG A 45 -3.32 -1.97 -6.22
N CYS A 46 -3.98 -2.99 -5.69
CA CYS A 46 -5.21 -2.82 -4.93
C CYS A 46 -4.94 -3.10 -3.46
N PHE A 47 -5.40 -2.24 -2.58
CA PHE A 47 -5.29 -2.45 -1.14
C PHE A 47 -6.50 -3.18 -0.61
N VAL A 48 -6.24 -4.23 0.16
CA VAL A 48 -7.26 -4.94 0.92
C VAL A 48 -7.04 -4.57 2.38
N ASN A 49 -8.08 -4.00 2.99
CA ASN A 49 -7.98 -3.55 4.37
C ASN A 49 -7.81 -4.76 5.31
N GLY A 50 -6.81 -4.66 6.16
CA GLY A 50 -6.64 -5.60 7.25
C GLY A 50 -7.65 -5.34 8.36
N TYR A 51 -7.52 -6.10 9.42
CA TYR A 51 -8.42 -5.99 10.56
C TYR A 51 -8.05 -4.75 11.39
N ARG A 52 -8.91 -3.76 11.35
CA ARG A 52 -8.66 -2.47 11.98
C ARG A 52 -9.90 -1.99 12.70
N TYR A 53 -9.73 -1.64 13.97
CA TYR A 53 -10.84 -1.22 14.83
C TYR A 53 -11.05 0.29 14.90
N SER A 54 -10.09 1.07 14.42
CA SER A 54 -10.18 2.52 14.53
C SER A 54 -9.28 3.18 13.48
N ASP A 55 -9.34 4.48 13.41
CA ASP A 55 -8.47 5.27 12.54
C ASP A 55 -7.05 5.38 13.07
N ASN A 56 -6.80 4.93 14.29
CA ASN A 56 -5.45 4.94 14.87
C ASN A 56 -4.58 3.92 14.14
N PRO A 57 -3.42 4.32 13.60
CA PRO A 57 -2.58 3.45 12.80
C PRO A 57 -1.77 2.41 13.58
N CYS A 58 -1.91 2.36 14.90
CA CYS A 58 -1.20 1.39 15.71
C CYS A 58 -1.88 0.02 15.70
N ILE A 59 -1.10 -1.03 15.39
CA ILE A 59 -1.61 -2.41 15.36
C ILE A 59 -2.07 -2.87 16.76
N ASN A 60 -1.52 -2.28 17.81
CA ASN A 60 -1.82 -2.64 19.20
C ASN A 60 -2.98 -1.83 19.78
N TYR A 61 -3.62 -0.99 18.99
CA TYR A 61 -4.63 -0.05 19.48
C TYR A 61 -5.68 -0.68 20.36
N ARG A 62 -6.24 -1.80 19.93
CA ARG A 62 -7.36 -2.44 20.65
C ARG A 62 -7.01 -2.85 22.07
N SER A 63 -5.85 -3.47 22.25
CA SER A 63 -5.41 -4.01 23.52
C SER A 63 -4.58 -3.05 24.36
N CYS A 64 -4.26 -1.88 23.81
CA CYS A 64 -3.37 -0.92 24.48
C CYS A 64 -4.04 -0.29 25.70
N ILE A 65 -3.33 -0.34 26.83
CA ILE A 65 -3.79 0.24 28.09
C ILE A 65 -2.82 1.32 28.60
N ARG A 66 -1.88 1.74 27.76
CA ARG A 66 -0.83 2.67 28.16
C ARG A 66 -1.37 4.04 28.55
N ARG A 67 -0.71 4.64 29.54
CA ARG A 67 -1.01 5.99 30.05
C ARG A 67 0.29 6.77 30.24
N ASN A 68 0.17 8.08 30.28
CA ASN A 68 1.29 8.98 30.60
C ASN A 68 2.49 8.88 29.66
N LEU A 69 2.25 8.54 28.39
CA LEU A 69 3.31 8.47 27.38
C LEU A 69 3.89 9.85 27.05
N CYS A 70 3.13 10.90 27.28
CA CYS A 70 3.57 12.27 27.01
C CYS A 70 4.63 12.77 28.00
N ASP A 71 4.91 11.98 29.06
CA ASP A 71 5.93 12.28 30.06
C ASP A 71 5.83 13.70 30.60
N GLN A 72 4.65 14.27 30.60
CA GLN A 72 4.41 15.52 31.27
C GLN A 72 4.30 15.24 32.75
N GLU A 73 5.17 15.84 33.51
CA GLU A 73 5.08 15.82 34.96
C GLU A 73 3.81 16.57 35.36
N SER A 74 2.71 15.95 35.06
CA SER A 74 1.45 16.42 35.61
C SER A 74 1.34 15.93 37.03
N ILE A 75 1.07 16.85 37.93
CA ILE A 75 0.70 16.54 39.30
C ILE A 75 -0.52 15.63 39.34
N TYR A 76 -1.19 15.52 38.20
CA TYR A 76 -2.38 14.69 38.04
C TYR A 76 -2.09 13.57 37.06
N SER A 77 -2.28 12.34 37.46
CA SER A 77 -2.18 11.22 36.57
C SER A 77 -3.34 11.27 35.57
N CYS A 78 -3.06 10.93 34.32
CA CYS A 78 -4.10 10.83 33.30
C CYS A 78 -5.13 9.78 33.70
N HIS A 79 -6.40 10.16 33.64
CA HIS A 79 -7.51 9.24 33.89
C HIS A 79 -7.90 8.44 32.65
N HIS A 80 -7.41 8.80 31.47
CA HIS A 80 -7.70 8.13 30.24
C HIS A 80 -6.45 7.47 29.65
N ARG A 81 -6.66 6.52 28.77
CA ARG A 81 -5.56 5.86 28.04
C ARG A 81 -5.03 6.78 26.96
N CYS A 82 -3.74 6.72 26.71
CA CYS A 82 -3.10 7.58 25.71
C CYS A 82 -3.69 7.43 24.30
N LYS A 83 -4.22 6.26 23.98
CA LYS A 83 -4.87 6.04 22.69
C LYS A 83 -6.13 6.89 22.47
N ASN A 84 -6.72 7.39 23.55
CA ASN A 84 -7.91 8.23 23.52
C ASN A 84 -7.59 9.72 23.71
N CYS A 85 -6.30 10.06 23.83
CA CYS A 85 -5.89 11.44 24.04
C CYS A 85 -6.11 12.29 22.80
N THR A 86 -6.68 13.48 22.99
CA THR A 86 -6.91 14.44 21.91
C THR A 86 -5.81 15.48 21.79
N GLU A 87 -4.95 15.60 22.81
CA GLU A 87 -3.88 16.62 22.85
C GLU A 87 -2.58 16.12 22.26
N PHE A 88 -2.27 14.83 22.45
CA PHE A 88 -1.01 14.24 22.01
C PHE A 88 -1.27 12.99 21.19
N ASN A 89 -0.44 12.81 20.18
CA ASN A 89 -0.47 11.60 19.38
C ASN A 89 0.40 10.54 20.05
N CYS A 90 -0.23 9.55 20.67
CA CYS A 90 0.49 8.50 21.39
C CYS A 90 1.45 7.71 20.47
N ASN A 91 1.17 7.66 19.19
CA ASN A 91 2.01 6.90 18.26
C ASN A 91 3.38 7.53 18.06
N GLU A 92 3.48 8.85 18.23
CA GLU A 92 4.76 9.55 18.14
C GLU A 92 5.60 9.39 19.43
N LEU A 93 4.94 9.09 20.53
CA LEU A 93 5.57 9.03 21.85
C LEU A 93 5.87 7.60 22.29
N CYS A 94 5.19 6.62 21.72
CA CYS A 94 5.28 5.24 22.16
C CYS A 94 6.42 4.49 21.46
N SER A 95 7.36 3.98 22.25
CA SER A 95 8.47 3.17 21.75
C SER A 95 8.02 1.82 21.21
N GLN A 96 6.82 1.39 21.57
CA GLN A 96 6.25 0.12 21.12
C GLN A 96 5.22 0.29 19.99
N PHE A 97 5.18 1.47 19.41
CA PHE A 97 4.31 1.70 18.27
C PHE A 97 4.70 0.80 17.10
N VAL A 98 3.71 0.09 16.57
CA VAL A 98 3.87 -0.73 15.36
C VAL A 98 2.81 -0.28 14.38
N SER A 99 3.26 0.24 13.24
CA SER A 99 2.35 0.75 12.21
C SER A 99 1.45 -0.35 11.65
N PHE A 100 0.18 -0.01 11.48
CA PHE A 100 -0.77 -0.88 10.79
C PHE A 100 -0.43 -0.98 9.28
N ASN A 101 0.24 0.02 8.75
CA ASN A 101 0.72 -0.01 7.37
C ASN A 101 2.10 -0.65 7.31
N CYS A 102 2.27 -1.58 6.40
CA CYS A 102 3.53 -2.30 6.26
C CYS A 102 4.54 -1.47 5.47
N GLU A 103 5.72 -1.23 6.04
CA GLU A 103 6.78 -0.48 5.36
C GLU A 103 7.30 -1.19 4.10
N ALA A 104 7.21 -2.52 4.08
CA ALA A 104 7.65 -3.29 2.92
C ALA A 104 6.86 -2.93 1.65
N LEU A 105 5.64 -2.39 1.81
CA LEU A 105 4.82 -1.96 0.68
C LEU A 105 5.32 -0.66 0.03
N SER A 106 6.26 0.03 0.66
CA SER A 106 6.92 1.20 0.06
C SER A 106 8.14 0.82 -0.78
N LYS A 107 8.48 -0.47 -0.79
CA LYS A 107 9.64 -1.01 -1.50
C LYS A 107 9.19 -2.08 -2.50
N PRO A 108 9.96 -2.29 -3.59
CA PRO A 108 9.62 -3.36 -4.53
C PRO A 108 9.49 -4.72 -3.82
N PRO A 109 8.54 -5.55 -4.20
CA PRO A 109 7.60 -5.44 -5.33
C PRO A 109 6.31 -4.67 -5.04
N TYR A 110 6.18 -3.96 -3.94
CA TYR A 110 5.05 -3.11 -3.56
C TYR A 110 3.75 -3.87 -3.27
N VAL A 111 3.79 -5.18 -3.23
CA VAL A 111 2.63 -6.06 -3.00
C VAL A 111 2.97 -7.14 -1.98
N CYS A 112 1.94 -7.73 -1.38
CA CYS A 112 2.11 -8.78 -0.37
C CYS A 112 2.33 -10.16 -0.98
N THR A 113 2.13 -10.31 -2.27
CA THR A 113 2.36 -11.57 -2.98
C THR A 113 3.82 -12.01 -2.78
N GLY A 114 4.01 -13.23 -2.29
CA GLY A 114 5.34 -13.73 -1.99
C GLY A 114 5.87 -13.42 -0.60
N CYS A 115 5.16 -12.62 0.18
CA CYS A 115 5.54 -12.33 1.56
C CYS A 115 5.33 -13.57 2.43
N PRO A 116 6.35 -14.03 3.18
CA PRO A 116 6.21 -15.23 4.00
C PRO A 116 5.18 -15.09 5.12
N ASP A 117 4.90 -13.86 5.55
CA ASP A 117 3.97 -13.59 6.64
C ASP A 117 2.55 -13.22 6.16
N GLU A 118 2.30 -13.31 4.87
CA GLU A 118 1.04 -12.86 4.26
C GLU A 118 -0.20 -13.39 4.97
N LYS A 119 -0.23 -14.69 5.25
CA LYS A 119 -1.40 -15.35 5.85
C LYS A 119 -1.62 -14.98 7.31
N LYS A 120 -0.58 -14.59 8.01
CA LYS A 120 -0.65 -14.23 9.43
C LYS A 120 -0.77 -12.74 9.67
N CYS A 121 -0.47 -11.95 8.67
CA CYS A 121 -0.42 -10.51 8.79
C CYS A 121 -1.82 -9.91 8.84
N LYS A 122 -2.06 -9.07 9.85
CA LYS A 122 -3.35 -8.38 10.04
C LYS A 122 -3.34 -6.96 9.48
N ARG A 123 -2.20 -6.53 8.94
CA ARG A 123 -2.05 -5.20 8.33
C ARG A 123 -2.80 -5.13 7.00
N ASN A 124 -2.90 -3.92 6.46
CA ASN A 124 -3.41 -3.75 5.11
C ASN A 124 -2.51 -4.49 4.13
N HIS A 125 -3.12 -5.17 3.18
CA HIS A 125 -2.42 -5.90 2.14
C HIS A 125 -2.55 -5.17 0.82
N ALA A 126 -1.59 -5.36 -0.06
CA ALA A 126 -1.64 -4.84 -1.41
C ALA A 126 -1.41 -5.98 -2.40
N TYR A 127 -2.20 -6.01 -3.45
CA TYR A 127 -2.13 -7.04 -4.48
C TYR A 127 -2.24 -6.42 -5.86
N TYR A 128 -1.60 -7.06 -6.82
CA TYR A 128 -1.71 -6.68 -8.23
C TYR A 128 -2.45 -7.78 -8.98
N THR A 129 -3.54 -7.40 -9.65
CA THR A 129 -4.25 -8.31 -10.56
C THR A 129 -4.36 -7.69 -11.94
N ALA A 130 -4.14 -8.50 -12.97
CA ALA A 130 -4.12 -8.02 -14.34
C ALA A 130 -5.45 -7.40 -14.77
N HIS A 131 -6.54 -8.05 -14.44
CA HIS A 131 -7.87 -7.55 -14.82
C HIS A 131 -8.19 -6.20 -14.21
N ARG A 132 -7.87 -6.03 -12.94
CA ARG A 132 -8.13 -4.77 -12.24
C ARG A 132 -7.23 -3.65 -12.77
N ALA A 133 -5.96 -3.95 -12.94
CA ALA A 133 -5.01 -2.97 -13.48
C ALA A 133 -5.41 -2.53 -14.88
N HIS A 134 -5.83 -3.47 -15.72
CA HIS A 134 -6.27 -3.17 -17.07
C HIS A 134 -7.56 -2.34 -17.07
N ALA A 135 -8.50 -2.67 -16.20
CA ALA A 135 -9.75 -1.91 -16.06
C ALA A 135 -9.48 -0.47 -15.61
N GLU A 136 -8.58 -0.29 -14.64
CA GLU A 136 -8.19 1.05 -14.17
C GLU A 136 -7.52 1.86 -15.27
N TYR A 137 -6.63 1.23 -16.01
CA TYR A 137 -5.97 1.87 -17.14
C TYR A 137 -6.99 2.32 -18.20
N SER A 138 -7.95 1.46 -18.52
CA SER A 138 -8.97 1.74 -19.53
C SER A 138 -9.93 2.86 -19.12
N LYS A 139 -10.10 3.08 -17.81
CA LYS A 139 -10.96 4.13 -17.27
C LYS A 139 -10.26 5.47 -17.13
N GLN A 140 -8.92 5.49 -17.19
CA GLN A 140 -8.21 6.75 -17.12
C GLN A 140 -8.59 7.59 -18.34
N PRO A 141 -9.02 8.83 -18.13
CA PRO A 141 -9.27 9.70 -19.26
C PRO A 141 -7.97 9.79 -20.05
N VAL A 142 -8.08 9.52 -21.33
CA VAL A 142 -6.94 9.71 -22.22
C VAL A 142 -6.68 11.19 -22.18
N SER A 143 -5.83 11.52 -21.35
CA SER A 143 -5.68 12.83 -20.86
C SER A 143 -5.95 13.89 -21.89
N TYR A 144 -6.78 14.10 -21.58
CA TYR A 144 -7.19 15.06 -22.09
C TYR A 144 -6.43 16.12 -22.35
N THR A 145 -6.62 15.11 -22.30
CA THR A 145 -6.38 15.56 -22.70
C THR A 145 -6.63 15.71 -23.30
N HIS A 146 -6.79 15.87 -23.20
CA HIS A 146 -7.00 16.08 -23.75
C HIS A 146 -7.60 16.26 -24.06
N LEU A 147 -7.89 16.55 -23.82
CA LEU A 147 -8.38 16.84 -24.19
C LEU A 147 -8.75 17.22 -24.61
N THR A 148 -8.72 17.37 -24.64
CA THR A 148 -8.94 17.88 -25.15
C THR A 148 -9.34 18.08 -25.67
N LEU A 149 -9.57 18.35 -25.63
CA LEU A 149 -9.89 18.73 -26.25
C LEU A 149 -10.31 18.82 -26.73
N PRO A 150 -10.54 19.00 -26.96
CA PRO A 150 -10.84 19.32 -27.54
C PRO A 150 -11.23 19.42 -28.00
N THR A 151 -11.36 19.65 -27.90
CA THR A 151 -11.59 19.98 -28.43
C THR A 151 -11.83 19.86 -29.05
N ASN A 152 -11.92 19.98 -29.11
CA ASN A 152 -11.94 20.04 -29.69
C ASN A 152 -12.02 19.79 -30.14
N SER A 153 -12.26 19.84 -30.10
CA SER A 153 -11.95 19.77 -30.61
C SER A 153 -11.84 19.76 -30.93
#